data_1c59aa9bf4fa3441e5f2152eb17cf0a0
#
_entry.id   1c59aa9bf4fa3441e5f2152eb17cf0a0
#
_cell.length_a   1.000
_cell.length_b   1.000
_cell.length_c   1.000
_cell.angle_alpha   90.00
_cell.angle_beta   90.00
_cell.angle_gamma   90.00
#
_symmetry.space_group_name_H-M   'P 1'
#
loop_
_entity.id
_entity.type
_entity.pdbx_description
1 polymer ?
#
loop_
_entity_poly.entity_id
_entity_poly.type
_entity_poly.pdbx_seq_one_letter_code
_entity_poly.pdbx_strand_id
1 'polypeptide(L)'
;MLKRDHLLRVLDDELQPHRFRDYSPNGLQVEGREQVRRLVTGVTACQALIDAAIVEEADAIFVHHGYFWKNEDQRVRGMKKQRLQSLLRHDISLFAYHLPLDAHPQLGNNAQLARRLGLRTEGGMEVDNPLSIGNVGRLDDPMSARDFAVHVESVLGREALHIGDGEDEIET
;
A
#
# COMPACT_ATOMS: atom_id res chain seq x y z
N MET A 1 3.95 -14.76 19.85
CA MET A 1 4.14 -13.37 20.25
C MET A 1 5.42 -12.90 19.61
N LEU A 2 5.35 -11.85 18.81
CA LEU A 2 6.49 -11.32 18.05
C LEU A 2 6.93 -9.99 18.67
N LYS A 3 8.22 -9.75 18.79
CA LYS A 3 8.71 -8.42 19.19
C LYS A 3 8.53 -7.43 18.04
N ARG A 4 8.06 -6.21 18.33
CA ARG A 4 7.88 -5.12 17.37
C ARG A 4 9.14 -4.89 16.51
N ASP A 5 10.31 -4.84 17.15
CA ASP A 5 11.57 -4.60 16.43
C ASP A 5 12.00 -5.80 15.56
N HIS A 6 11.53 -7.01 15.89
CA HIS A 6 11.73 -8.15 15.00
C HIS A 6 10.78 -8.06 13.79
N LEU A 7 9.52 -7.66 14.00
CA LEU A 7 8.59 -7.38 12.90
C LEU A 7 9.13 -6.30 11.97
N LEU A 8 9.68 -5.20 12.52
CA LEU A 8 10.30 -4.15 11.73
C LEU A 8 11.42 -4.70 10.84
N ARG A 9 12.33 -5.50 11.40
CA ARG A 9 13.43 -6.11 10.62
C ARG A 9 12.90 -7.01 9.49
N VAL A 10 11.92 -7.86 9.77
CA VAL A 10 11.33 -8.74 8.74
C VAL A 10 10.71 -7.92 7.61
N LEU A 11 10.00 -6.84 7.93
CA LEU A 11 9.40 -5.96 6.93
C LEU A 11 10.46 -5.19 6.14
N ASP A 12 11.53 -4.71 6.81
CA ASP A 12 12.62 -4.00 6.16
C ASP A 12 13.46 -4.93 5.26
N ASP A 13 13.69 -6.17 5.69
CA ASP A 13 14.41 -7.17 4.89
C ASP A 13 13.62 -7.54 3.63
N GLU A 14 12.31 -7.68 3.73
CA GLU A 14 11.43 -8.00 2.60
C GLU A 14 11.25 -6.82 1.64
N LEU A 15 10.94 -5.64 2.16
CA LEU A 15 10.57 -4.48 1.37
C LEU A 15 11.74 -3.56 1.00
N GLN A 16 12.90 -3.73 1.63
CA GLN A 16 14.15 -3.01 1.35
C GLN A 16 13.98 -1.47 1.21
N PRO A 17 13.39 -0.78 2.19
CA PRO A 17 13.06 0.65 2.07
C PRO A 17 14.27 1.55 1.83
N HIS A 18 15.47 1.14 2.24
CA HIS A 18 16.71 1.86 2.03
C HIS A 18 17.09 2.06 0.55
N ARG A 19 16.49 1.28 -0.36
CA ARG A 19 16.70 1.38 -1.82
C ARG A 19 15.88 2.51 -2.46
N PHE A 20 14.89 3.05 -1.75
CA PHE A 20 13.93 4.00 -2.30
C PHE A 20 14.16 5.42 -1.77
N ARG A 21 14.01 6.40 -2.67
CA ARG A 21 13.88 7.81 -2.30
C ARG A 21 12.40 8.15 -2.23
N ASP A 22 11.82 7.98 -1.07
CA ASP A 22 10.39 8.12 -0.88
C ASP A 22 9.98 9.53 -0.40
N TYR A 23 8.68 9.79 -0.45
CA TYR A 23 8.02 11.02 -0.01
C TYR A 23 7.58 10.98 1.45
N SER A 24 7.64 9.82 2.08
CA SER A 24 7.36 9.61 3.49
C SER A 24 8.37 8.61 4.08
N PRO A 25 8.62 8.63 5.39
CA PRO A 25 9.46 7.62 6.03
C PRO A 25 8.80 6.26 5.97
N ASN A 26 9.51 5.27 5.43
CA ASN A 26 9.09 3.87 5.46
C ASN A 26 9.51 3.20 6.77
N GLY A 27 8.76 2.19 7.21
CA GLY A 27 9.02 1.45 8.43
C GLY A 27 8.12 1.83 9.60
N LEU A 28 8.64 1.76 10.82
CA LEU A 28 7.92 2.11 12.05
C LEU A 28 7.79 3.63 12.17
N GLN A 29 6.58 4.15 11.97
CA GLN A 29 6.30 5.59 12.04
C GLN A 29 5.81 6.06 13.41
N VAL A 30 5.09 5.20 14.12
CA VAL A 30 4.63 5.48 15.49
C VAL A 30 4.93 4.24 16.33
N GLU A 31 5.65 4.46 17.41
CA GLU A 31 6.03 3.41 18.33
C GLU A 31 4.93 3.16 19.36
N GLY A 32 4.46 1.91 19.45
CA GLY A 32 3.56 1.40 20.47
C GLY A 32 4.25 0.32 21.29
N ARG A 33 3.46 -0.64 21.81
CA ARG A 33 3.95 -1.71 22.70
C ARG A 33 5.01 -2.60 22.05
N GLU A 34 5.88 -3.16 22.87
CA GLU A 34 6.99 -4.01 22.41
C GLU A 34 6.51 -5.34 21.79
N GLN A 35 5.39 -5.87 22.25
CA GLN A 35 4.88 -7.19 21.87
C GLN A 35 3.73 -7.05 20.89
N VAL A 36 3.83 -7.72 19.74
CA VAL A 36 2.80 -7.74 18.70
C VAL A 36 2.23 -9.15 18.61
N ARG A 37 0.92 -9.29 18.84
CA ARG A 37 0.12 -10.50 18.67
C ARG A 37 -0.89 -10.33 17.55
N ARG A 38 -1.50 -9.13 17.48
CA ARG A 38 -2.53 -8.79 16.51
C ARG A 38 -2.08 -7.61 15.67
N LEU A 39 -1.97 -7.86 14.37
CA LEU A 39 -1.66 -6.88 13.34
C LEU A 39 -2.90 -6.65 12.49
N VAL A 40 -3.33 -5.41 12.38
CA VAL A 40 -4.39 -4.97 11.45
C VAL A 40 -3.73 -4.36 10.22
N THR A 41 -4.24 -4.66 9.04
CA THR A 41 -3.75 -4.09 7.79
C THR A 41 -4.79 -3.15 7.16
N GLY A 42 -4.31 -2.13 6.47
CA GLY A 42 -5.16 -1.21 5.72
C GLY A 42 -4.36 -0.45 4.66
N VAL A 43 -5.04 0.31 3.82
CA VAL A 43 -4.36 1.09 2.77
C VAL A 43 -3.85 2.42 3.33
N THR A 44 -4.69 3.15 4.03
CA THR A 44 -4.38 4.49 4.54
C THR A 44 -4.65 4.58 6.04
N ALA A 45 -3.71 5.14 6.82
CA ALA A 45 -3.84 5.35 8.25
C ALA A 45 -4.86 6.47 8.58
N CYS A 46 -6.12 6.28 8.17
CA CYS A 46 -7.22 7.17 8.47
C CYS A 46 -7.81 6.91 9.86
N GLN A 47 -8.62 7.82 10.40
CA GLN A 47 -9.22 7.65 11.73
C GLN A 47 -10.08 6.39 11.81
N ALA A 48 -10.87 6.09 10.77
CA ALA A 48 -11.72 4.91 10.74
C ALA A 48 -10.94 3.59 10.87
N LEU A 49 -9.76 3.48 10.22
CA LEU A 49 -8.89 2.31 10.37
C LEU A 49 -8.33 2.22 11.79
N ILE A 50 -7.93 3.34 12.38
CA ILE A 50 -7.41 3.37 13.75
C ILE A 50 -8.51 2.96 14.74
N ASP A 51 -9.73 3.49 14.58
CA ASP A 51 -10.86 3.16 15.44
C ASP A 51 -11.22 1.66 15.33
N ALA A 52 -11.21 1.10 14.12
CA ALA A 52 -11.40 -0.33 13.91
C ALA A 52 -10.28 -1.16 14.56
N ALA A 53 -9.03 -0.75 14.43
CA ALA A 53 -7.89 -1.42 15.06
C ALA A 53 -7.97 -1.39 16.60
N ILE A 54 -8.48 -0.30 17.18
CA ILE A 54 -8.72 -0.21 18.64
C ILE A 54 -9.79 -1.21 19.07
N VAL A 55 -10.91 -1.29 18.33
CA VAL A 55 -11.99 -2.26 18.59
C VAL A 55 -11.49 -3.70 18.51
N GLU A 56 -10.62 -3.97 17.56
CA GLU A 56 -9.96 -5.27 17.38
C GLU A 56 -8.83 -5.54 18.39
N GLU A 57 -8.56 -4.64 19.31
CA GLU A 57 -7.46 -4.73 20.26
C GLU A 57 -6.10 -4.99 19.60
N ALA A 58 -5.85 -4.31 18.46
CA ALA A 58 -4.62 -4.45 17.71
C ALA A 58 -3.41 -3.92 18.48
N ASP A 59 -2.28 -4.60 18.33
CA ASP A 59 -0.98 -4.16 18.86
C ASP A 59 -0.24 -3.30 17.82
N ALA A 60 -0.53 -3.52 16.54
CA ALA A 60 0.08 -2.80 15.43
C ALA A 60 -0.87 -2.66 14.24
N ILE A 61 -0.64 -1.62 13.45
CA ILE A 61 -1.29 -1.38 12.17
C ILE A 61 -0.20 -1.32 11.10
N PHE A 62 -0.42 -2.00 9.96
CA PHE A 62 0.41 -1.92 8.78
C PHE A 62 -0.38 -1.26 7.65
N VAL A 63 0.19 -0.22 7.03
CA VAL A 63 -0.45 0.54 5.95
C VAL A 63 0.51 0.84 4.81
N HIS A 64 -0.06 1.19 3.66
CA HIS A 64 0.66 1.79 2.55
C HIS A 64 0.83 3.30 2.74
N HIS A 65 -0.22 4.02 3.04
CA HIS A 65 -0.21 5.46 3.29
C HIS A 65 -0.22 5.76 4.80
N GLY A 66 0.94 6.10 5.32
CA GLY A 66 1.12 6.54 6.71
C GLY A 66 1.09 8.06 6.87
N TYR A 67 2.02 8.56 7.69
CA TYR A 67 2.16 9.98 8.05
C TYR A 67 3.53 10.52 7.67
N PHE A 68 3.76 11.77 8.02
CA PHE A 68 5.05 12.46 7.91
C PHE A 68 5.52 12.64 6.47
N TRP A 69 4.59 13.00 5.59
CA TRP A 69 4.88 13.25 4.19
C TRP A 69 5.83 14.43 4.00
N LYS A 70 6.70 14.34 3.03
CA LYS A 70 7.58 15.43 2.61
C LYS A 70 6.73 16.65 2.26
N ASN A 71 7.04 17.79 2.85
CA ASN A 71 6.30 19.05 2.73
C ASN A 71 4.96 19.12 3.50
N GLU A 72 4.61 18.12 4.30
CA GLU A 72 3.49 18.23 5.24
C GLU A 72 3.83 19.20 6.38
N ASP A 73 2.81 19.90 6.92
CA ASP A 73 2.98 20.68 8.14
C ASP A 73 3.42 19.76 9.30
N GLN A 74 4.61 20.02 9.82
CA GLN A 74 5.19 19.19 10.89
C GLN A 74 4.49 19.37 12.24
N ARG A 75 3.67 20.42 12.40
CA ARG A 75 2.95 20.67 13.65
C ARG A 75 1.88 19.61 13.90
N VAL A 76 1.83 19.09 15.12
CA VAL A 76 0.86 18.09 15.55
C VAL A 76 -0.42 18.79 16.03
N ARG A 77 -1.35 19.03 15.09
CA ARG A 77 -2.65 19.67 15.35
C ARG A 77 -3.76 19.09 14.49
N GLY A 78 -5.03 19.38 14.84
CA GLY A 78 -6.20 18.93 14.09
C GLY A 78 -6.25 17.42 13.92
N MET A 79 -6.50 16.96 12.72
CA MET A 79 -6.61 15.54 12.35
C MET A 79 -5.34 14.74 12.68
N LYS A 80 -4.16 15.28 12.41
CA LYS A 80 -2.88 14.64 12.73
C LYS A 80 -2.75 14.40 14.25
N LYS A 81 -3.12 15.42 15.06
CA LYS A 81 -3.13 15.28 16.52
C LYS A 81 -4.08 14.15 16.96
N GLN A 82 -5.31 14.12 16.44
CA GLN A 82 -6.31 13.10 16.82
C GLN A 82 -5.82 11.69 16.53
N ARG A 83 -5.30 11.46 15.33
CA ARG A 83 -4.79 10.14 14.90
C ARG A 83 -3.59 9.69 15.74
N LEU A 84 -2.58 10.53 15.89
CA LEU A 84 -1.42 10.23 16.72
C LEU A 84 -1.80 10.00 18.18
N GLN A 85 -2.73 10.81 18.73
CA GLN A 85 -3.23 10.64 20.08
C GLN A 85 -3.93 9.29 20.28
N SER A 86 -4.74 8.84 19.29
CA SER A 86 -5.40 7.55 19.35
C SER A 86 -4.39 6.40 19.37
N LEU A 87 -3.38 6.42 18.47
CA LEU A 87 -2.32 5.41 18.44
C LEU A 87 -1.55 5.36 19.77
N LEU A 88 -1.07 6.50 20.24
CA LEU A 88 -0.26 6.60 21.45
C LEU A 88 -1.04 6.21 22.71
N ARG A 89 -2.34 6.58 22.82
CA ARG A 89 -3.18 6.22 24.00
C ARG A 89 -3.46 4.74 24.10
N HIS A 90 -3.53 4.03 22.97
CA HIS A 90 -3.80 2.60 22.93
C HIS A 90 -2.53 1.76 22.73
N ASP A 91 -1.37 2.42 22.72
CA ASP A 91 -0.07 1.78 22.62
C ASP A 91 0.06 0.92 21.33
N ILE A 92 -0.53 1.43 20.22
CA ILE A 92 -0.57 0.76 18.92
C ILE A 92 0.58 1.28 18.06
N SER A 93 1.40 0.36 17.53
CA SER A 93 2.45 0.69 16.57
C SER A 93 1.86 0.93 15.18
N LEU A 94 2.40 1.93 14.46
CA LEU A 94 2.08 2.17 13.05
C LEU A 94 3.31 1.87 12.18
N PHE A 95 3.18 0.89 11.30
CA PHE A 95 4.13 0.60 10.23
C PHE A 95 3.55 1.10 8.91
N ALA A 96 4.36 1.80 8.13
CA ALA A 96 3.98 2.27 6.79
C ALA A 96 5.08 2.00 5.78
N TYR A 97 4.71 1.45 4.63
CA TYR A 97 5.63 1.22 3.50
C TYR A 97 4.94 1.67 2.22
N HIS A 98 5.47 2.72 1.60
CA HIS A 98 4.91 3.37 0.43
C HIS A 98 5.52 2.82 -0.86
N LEU A 99 6.49 3.50 -1.48
CA LEU A 99 7.10 3.04 -2.73
C LEU A 99 7.70 1.62 -2.68
N PRO A 100 8.31 1.17 -1.57
CA PRO A 100 8.76 -0.21 -1.46
C PRO A 100 7.65 -1.25 -1.65
N LEU A 101 6.45 -0.97 -1.13
CA LEU A 101 5.31 -1.86 -1.30
C LEU A 101 4.71 -1.76 -2.71
N ASP A 102 4.76 -0.59 -3.37
CA ASP A 102 4.33 -0.48 -4.78
C ASP A 102 5.23 -1.30 -5.71
N ALA A 103 6.54 -1.20 -5.52
CA ALA A 103 7.53 -1.81 -6.42
C ALA A 103 7.80 -3.30 -6.16
N HIS A 104 7.31 -3.85 -5.04
CA HIS A 104 7.63 -5.24 -4.68
C HIS A 104 7.09 -6.22 -5.73
N PRO A 105 7.95 -7.11 -6.31
CA PRO A 105 7.59 -7.88 -7.51
C PRO A 105 6.53 -8.97 -7.27
N GLN A 106 6.27 -9.35 -6.03
CA GLN A 106 5.32 -10.41 -5.69
C GLN A 106 4.20 -9.92 -4.77
N LEU A 107 4.54 -9.19 -3.71
CA LEU A 107 3.59 -8.75 -2.67
C LEU A 107 3.07 -7.33 -2.93
N GLY A 108 3.68 -6.62 -3.88
CA GLY A 108 3.42 -5.22 -4.16
C GLY A 108 2.03 -4.95 -4.73
N ASN A 109 1.56 -3.73 -4.51
CA ASN A 109 0.24 -3.29 -4.96
C ASN A 109 0.05 -3.52 -6.47
N ASN A 110 1.04 -3.14 -7.29
CA ASN A 110 0.97 -3.28 -8.74
C ASN A 110 1.03 -4.74 -9.19
N ALA A 111 1.92 -5.55 -8.59
CA ALA A 111 2.02 -6.97 -8.90
C ALA A 111 0.73 -7.72 -8.55
N GLN A 112 0.12 -7.41 -7.39
CA GLN A 112 -1.13 -8.02 -6.97
C GLN A 112 -2.32 -7.55 -7.81
N LEU A 113 -2.34 -6.29 -8.24
CA LEU A 113 -3.36 -5.78 -9.15
C LEU A 113 -3.26 -6.44 -10.52
N ALA A 114 -2.06 -6.51 -11.10
CA ALA A 114 -1.83 -7.21 -12.37
C ALA A 114 -2.31 -8.67 -12.29
N ARG A 115 -1.94 -9.39 -11.23
CA ARG A 115 -2.38 -10.77 -11.01
C ARG A 115 -3.90 -10.90 -10.94
N ARG A 116 -4.58 -9.99 -10.23
CA ARG A 116 -6.04 -10.01 -10.11
C ARG A 116 -6.74 -9.73 -11.42
N LEU A 117 -6.16 -8.86 -12.25
CA LEU A 117 -6.69 -8.52 -13.57
C LEU A 117 -6.29 -9.54 -14.66
N GLY A 118 -5.55 -10.59 -14.32
CA GLY A 118 -5.10 -11.60 -15.26
C GLY A 118 -4.00 -11.12 -16.20
N LEU A 119 -3.32 -10.03 -15.84
CA LEU A 119 -2.19 -9.49 -16.63
C LEU A 119 -0.91 -10.28 -16.31
N ARG A 120 -0.21 -10.69 -17.36
CA ARG A 120 1.14 -11.22 -17.25
C ARG A 120 2.13 -10.05 -17.24
N THR A 121 2.73 -9.77 -16.08
CA THR A 121 3.72 -8.71 -15.93
C THR A 121 4.96 -9.01 -16.78
N GLU A 122 5.38 -8.08 -17.62
CA GLU A 122 6.54 -8.17 -18.52
C GLU A 122 7.73 -7.33 -18.02
N GLY A 123 7.48 -6.36 -17.15
CA GLY A 123 8.54 -5.50 -16.60
C GLY A 123 8.00 -4.25 -15.93
N GLY A 124 8.92 -3.34 -15.60
CA GLY A 124 8.58 -2.01 -15.11
C GLY A 124 8.35 -1.02 -16.24
N MET A 125 7.58 0.02 -16.00
CA MET A 125 7.38 1.13 -16.96
C MET A 125 8.70 1.86 -17.27
N GLU A 126 9.61 1.91 -16.30
CA GLU A 126 10.97 2.42 -16.47
C GLU A 126 11.89 1.25 -16.79
N VAL A 127 12.18 1.01 -18.08
CA VAL A 127 12.83 -0.21 -18.61
C VAL A 127 14.16 -0.55 -17.90
N ASP A 128 14.97 0.44 -17.56
CA ASP A 128 16.30 0.24 -16.97
C ASP A 128 16.30 0.41 -15.45
N ASN A 129 15.13 0.60 -14.83
CA ASN A 129 14.99 0.80 -13.39
C ASN A 129 14.43 -0.46 -12.72
N PRO A 130 15.23 -1.24 -11.98
CA PRO A 130 14.75 -2.41 -11.25
C PRO A 130 13.81 -2.07 -10.09
N LEU A 131 13.69 -0.79 -9.76
CA LEU A 131 12.79 -0.25 -8.73
C LEU A 131 11.64 0.55 -9.34
N SER A 132 11.32 0.32 -10.62
CA SER A 132 10.19 0.96 -11.28
C SER A 132 8.91 0.75 -10.47
N ILE A 133 8.20 1.84 -10.22
CA ILE A 133 6.97 1.79 -9.43
C ILE A 133 5.81 1.23 -10.26
N GLY A 134 5.71 1.62 -11.54
CA GLY A 134 4.69 1.10 -12.45
C GLY A 134 5.14 -0.19 -13.14
N ASN A 135 4.18 -1.08 -13.40
CA ASN A 135 4.38 -2.30 -14.17
C ASN A 135 3.75 -2.19 -15.56
N VAL A 136 4.37 -2.85 -16.52
CA VAL A 136 3.79 -3.15 -17.83
C VAL A 136 3.41 -4.63 -17.84
N GLY A 137 2.21 -4.92 -18.32
CA GLY A 137 1.71 -6.28 -18.40
C GLY A 137 0.90 -6.48 -19.68
N ARG A 138 0.70 -7.74 -20.05
CA ARG A 138 0.00 -8.16 -21.25
C ARG A 138 -1.18 -9.06 -20.90
N LEU A 139 -2.28 -8.88 -21.60
CA LEU A 139 -3.40 -9.82 -21.62
C LEU A 139 -3.02 -11.03 -22.48
N ASP A 140 -3.40 -12.23 -22.07
CA ASP A 140 -3.22 -13.41 -22.90
C ASP A 140 -4.16 -13.38 -24.11
N ASP A 141 -5.37 -12.87 -23.94
CA ASP A 141 -6.35 -12.63 -25.00
C ASP A 141 -6.67 -11.14 -25.08
N PRO A 142 -6.33 -10.43 -26.14
CA PRO A 142 -6.66 -9.03 -26.35
C PRO A 142 -8.18 -8.79 -26.29
N MET A 143 -8.59 -7.64 -25.76
CA MET A 143 -9.99 -7.27 -25.67
C MET A 143 -10.19 -5.77 -25.90
N SER A 144 -11.44 -5.35 -26.17
CA SER A 144 -11.73 -3.93 -26.31
C SER A 144 -11.53 -3.18 -24.97
N ALA A 145 -11.22 -1.88 -25.03
CA ALA A 145 -11.09 -1.05 -23.82
C ALA A 145 -12.38 -1.05 -23.00
N ARG A 146 -13.53 -1.15 -23.63
CA ARG A 146 -14.84 -1.30 -22.97
C ARG A 146 -14.95 -2.61 -22.20
N ASP A 147 -14.59 -3.73 -22.83
CA ASP A 147 -14.63 -5.03 -22.17
C ASP A 147 -13.61 -5.12 -21.04
N PHE A 148 -12.44 -4.50 -21.21
CA PHE A 148 -11.47 -4.41 -20.14
C PHE A 148 -11.96 -3.58 -18.95
N ALA A 149 -12.67 -2.48 -19.19
CA ALA A 149 -13.30 -1.70 -18.10
C ALA A 149 -14.34 -2.54 -17.33
N VAL A 150 -15.18 -3.32 -18.04
CA VAL A 150 -16.12 -4.26 -17.41
C VAL A 150 -15.39 -5.34 -16.63
N HIS A 151 -14.30 -5.88 -17.18
CA HIS A 151 -13.46 -6.84 -16.48
C HIS A 151 -12.87 -6.26 -15.18
N VAL A 152 -12.31 -5.05 -15.23
CA VAL A 152 -11.78 -4.32 -14.05
C VAL A 152 -12.88 -4.13 -13.00
N GLU A 153 -14.09 -3.71 -13.41
CA GLU A 153 -15.23 -3.57 -12.52
C GLU A 153 -15.59 -4.89 -11.83
N SER A 154 -15.67 -5.97 -12.59
CA SER A 154 -15.98 -7.30 -12.06
C SER A 154 -14.97 -7.80 -11.03
N VAL A 155 -13.68 -7.55 -11.27
CA VAL A 155 -12.58 -7.99 -10.40
C VAL A 155 -12.46 -7.14 -9.14
N LEU A 156 -12.67 -5.82 -9.26
CA LEU A 156 -12.48 -4.88 -8.15
C LEU A 156 -13.78 -4.57 -7.40
N GLY A 157 -14.94 -5.00 -7.90
CA GLY A 157 -16.25 -4.80 -7.27
C GLY A 157 -16.69 -3.33 -7.26
N ARG A 158 -16.19 -2.52 -8.19
CA ARG A 158 -16.55 -1.10 -8.32
C ARG A 158 -16.43 -0.66 -9.77
N GLU A 159 -17.31 0.25 -10.17
CA GLU A 159 -17.31 0.85 -11.50
C GLU A 159 -15.95 1.46 -11.84
N ALA A 160 -15.44 1.13 -13.02
CA ALA A 160 -14.23 1.70 -13.58
C ALA A 160 -14.55 2.98 -14.35
N LEU A 161 -13.80 4.05 -14.11
CA LEU A 161 -13.85 5.24 -14.93
C LEU A 161 -13.10 4.97 -16.23
N HIS A 162 -13.82 4.85 -17.34
CA HIS A 162 -13.26 4.76 -18.68
C HIS A 162 -13.46 6.08 -19.41
N ILE A 163 -12.39 6.58 -20.05
CA ILE A 163 -12.40 7.79 -20.88
C ILE A 163 -11.93 7.40 -22.28
N GLY A 164 -12.82 7.51 -23.26
CA GLY A 164 -12.61 7.11 -24.65
C GLY A 164 -13.86 6.52 -25.25
N ASP A 165 -13.79 6.11 -26.53
CA ASP A 165 -14.91 5.47 -27.22
C ASP A 165 -15.06 3.97 -26.87
N GLY A 166 -14.03 3.36 -26.33
CA GLY A 166 -14.04 1.98 -25.86
C GLY A 166 -13.80 0.92 -26.93
N GLU A 167 -13.57 1.32 -28.16
CA GLU A 167 -13.40 0.39 -29.30
C GLU A 167 -11.91 0.00 -29.51
N ASP A 168 -10.96 0.72 -28.92
CA ASP A 168 -9.54 0.39 -29.00
C ASP A 168 -9.28 -0.98 -28.39
N GLU A 169 -8.47 -1.79 -29.10
CA GLU A 169 -8.02 -3.08 -28.59
C GLU A 169 -6.88 -2.92 -27.59
N ILE A 170 -7.04 -3.52 -26.43
CA ILE A 170 -6.03 -3.57 -25.38
C ILE A 170 -5.38 -4.94 -25.38
N GLU A 171 -4.07 -4.95 -25.54
CA GLU A 171 -3.19 -6.10 -25.40
C GLU A 171 -2.18 -5.89 -24.26
N THR A 172 -1.70 -4.62 -24.13
CA THR A 172 -0.67 -4.20 -23.15
C THR A 172 -1.12 -2.97 -22.40
#